data_50c7ae2d7fbbc8a31dfee1a3b6a07326
#
_entry.id   50c7ae2d7fbbc8a31dfee1a3b6a07326
#
_cell.length_a   1.000
_cell.length_b   1.000
_cell.length_c   1.000
_cell.angle_alpha   90.00
_cell.angle_beta   90.00
_cell.angle_gamma   90.00
#
_symmetry.space_group_name_H-M   'P 1'
#
loop_
_entity.id
_entity.type
_entity.pdbx_description
1 polymer ?
#
loop_
_entity_poly.entity_id
_entity_poly.type
_entity_poly.pdbx_seq_one_letter_code
_entity_poly.pdbx_strand_id
1 'polypeptide(L)'
;MKKSNLYGDSFMTKAKYQRIVDKITKDIKEGKLATGQKIPSVRKLAERYHCSKDTAQKALIELKYQKYIYAVPKSGYYVLENAQEEKQDLELPVRDDRHQAYEDFRLCVNETLIGRENYLFNYYPQQEGLEDLRRSVQKLMLDSAVYASRNQLVLTSGTQQALYILSQIEFPNQKERILVEQPTYHRINDLLLAQKLPYETIERTPQGINLQELERIFQSGKIKFFYTIPRFHYPLGHSYSRQEKEEILRLAQLYDVYIVEDDYLSDFDSRRELTFHYLDNSQRVIYIKSFSTSLFPALRITALLLPPQIQKTFIAYKSAVDYDSNLIMQKALSLYIDSLMFEKNRLALLQLQEEKARKAQILLEQAQLPLSSYLTKDGILLDLRSLPSVSALKHSSLPLDFFEQSYLASCPYQYAKLPYDNLEENLEKLKDYLK
;
A
#
# COMPACT_ATOMS: atom_id res chain seq x y z
N MET A 1 54.84 10.33 -40.52
CA MET A 1 53.50 10.78 -40.97
C MET A 1 52.60 10.98 -39.75
N LYS A 2 52.35 12.24 -39.41
CA LYS A 2 51.56 12.67 -38.23
C LYS A 2 50.07 12.48 -38.54
N LYS A 3 49.34 11.77 -37.67
CA LYS A 3 47.87 11.86 -37.63
C LYS A 3 47.53 12.74 -36.44
N SER A 4 46.99 13.91 -36.76
CA SER A 4 46.51 14.92 -35.86
C SER A 4 45.19 14.46 -35.20
N ASN A 5 45.15 14.49 -33.88
CA ASN A 5 43.94 14.45 -33.05
C ASN A 5 43.10 15.69 -33.30
N LEU A 6 41.88 15.51 -33.76
CA LEU A 6 40.82 16.50 -33.82
C LEU A 6 39.64 16.00 -32.97
N TYR A 7 39.71 16.23 -31.66
CA TYR A 7 38.55 16.33 -30.81
C TYR A 7 38.47 17.74 -30.28
N GLY A 8 37.81 18.60 -31.04
CA GLY A 8 37.47 19.95 -30.62
C GLY A 8 36.37 19.92 -29.58
N ASP A 9 36.63 20.51 -28.42
CA ASP A 9 35.65 20.85 -27.41
C ASP A 9 34.52 21.70 -28.02
N SER A 10 33.39 21.07 -28.25
CA SER A 10 32.14 21.76 -28.61
C SER A 10 31.55 22.37 -27.33
N PHE A 11 31.94 23.60 -26.98
CA PHE A 11 31.19 24.45 -26.09
C PHE A 11 29.83 24.70 -26.73
N MET A 12 28.81 23.90 -26.35
CA MET A 12 27.41 24.17 -26.69
C MET A 12 27.02 25.53 -26.10
N THR A 13 26.93 26.56 -26.96
CA THR A 13 26.43 27.88 -26.58
C THR A 13 24.96 27.73 -26.17
N LYS A 14 24.68 27.79 -24.86
CA LYS A 14 23.30 27.74 -24.31
C LYS A 14 22.39 28.68 -25.09
N ALA A 15 21.23 28.20 -25.49
CA ALA A 15 20.22 28.99 -26.22
C ALA A 15 19.86 30.27 -25.42
N LYS A 16 19.66 31.38 -26.13
CA LYS A 16 19.40 32.72 -25.50
C LYS A 16 18.26 32.66 -24.49
N TYR A 17 17.17 31.92 -24.75
CA TYR A 17 16.06 31.80 -23.81
C TYR A 17 16.49 31.10 -22.52
N GLN A 18 17.34 30.10 -22.60
CA GLN A 18 17.84 29.36 -21.44
C GLN A 18 18.69 30.26 -20.50
N ARG A 19 19.45 31.17 -21.06
CA ARG A 19 20.19 32.19 -20.26
C ARG A 19 19.26 33.09 -19.46
N ILE A 20 18.10 33.45 -20.02
CA ILE A 20 17.08 34.26 -19.35
C ILE A 20 16.47 33.42 -18.19
N VAL A 21 16.12 32.15 -18.45
CA VAL A 21 15.59 31.21 -17.45
C VAL A 21 16.57 31.05 -16.30
N ASP A 22 17.81 30.66 -16.59
CA ASP A 22 18.87 30.44 -15.58
C ASP A 22 19.12 31.69 -14.72
N LYS A 23 19.12 32.88 -15.34
CA LYS A 23 19.36 34.12 -14.61
C LYS A 23 18.20 34.49 -13.69
N ILE A 24 16.96 34.41 -14.16
CA ILE A 24 15.78 34.74 -13.34
C ILE A 24 15.63 33.73 -12.22
N THR A 25 15.81 32.43 -12.49
CA THR A 25 15.82 31.37 -11.47
C THR A 25 16.88 31.62 -10.39
N LYS A 26 18.10 31.99 -10.81
CA LYS A 26 19.16 32.35 -9.87
C LYS A 26 18.80 33.59 -9.03
N ASP A 27 18.25 34.65 -9.63
CA ASP A 27 17.87 35.87 -8.92
C ASP A 27 16.71 35.63 -7.91
N ILE A 28 15.81 34.67 -8.21
CA ILE A 28 14.76 34.21 -7.28
C ILE A 28 15.41 33.43 -6.12
N LYS A 29 16.25 32.43 -6.42
CA LYS A 29 16.92 31.59 -5.40
C LYS A 29 17.84 32.40 -4.47
N GLU A 30 18.49 33.45 -4.98
CA GLU A 30 19.34 34.35 -4.19
C GLU A 30 18.54 35.47 -3.47
N GLY A 31 17.19 35.42 -3.53
CA GLY A 31 16.34 36.42 -2.89
C GLY A 31 16.37 37.84 -3.52
N LYS A 32 17.01 38.01 -4.68
CA LYS A 32 17.05 39.29 -5.43
C LYS A 32 15.71 39.65 -6.05
N LEU A 33 14.88 38.61 -6.33
CA LEU A 33 13.48 38.75 -6.74
C LEU A 33 12.61 38.10 -5.66
N ALA A 34 11.91 38.91 -4.90
CA ALA A 34 11.08 38.46 -3.81
C ALA A 34 9.76 37.82 -4.31
N THR A 35 9.16 36.95 -3.51
CA THR A 35 7.81 36.40 -3.73
C THR A 35 6.80 37.54 -3.99
N GLY A 36 5.96 37.36 -5.00
CA GLY A 36 4.98 38.35 -5.43
C GLY A 36 5.58 39.55 -6.20
N GLN A 37 6.90 39.59 -6.34
CA GLN A 37 7.54 40.68 -7.12
C GLN A 37 7.30 40.50 -8.61
N LYS A 38 7.04 41.62 -9.30
CA LYS A 38 6.79 41.64 -10.74
C LYS A 38 8.07 41.42 -11.53
N ILE A 39 8.03 40.44 -12.45
CA ILE A 39 9.11 40.18 -13.42
C ILE A 39 9.09 41.24 -14.52
N PRO A 40 10.26 41.64 -15.07
CA PRO A 40 10.30 42.58 -16.20
C PRO A 40 9.47 42.06 -17.38
N SER A 41 8.79 42.99 -18.08
CA SER A 41 7.95 42.61 -19.22
C SER A 41 8.76 41.95 -20.34
N VAL A 42 8.07 41.17 -21.21
CA VAL A 42 8.65 40.51 -22.41
C VAL A 42 9.52 41.51 -23.19
N ARG A 43 9.01 42.74 -23.37
CA ARG A 43 9.74 43.79 -24.11
C ARG A 43 11.04 44.17 -23.39
N LYS A 44 11.01 44.39 -22.08
CA LYS A 44 12.21 44.74 -21.28
C LYS A 44 13.21 43.61 -21.23
N LEU A 45 12.75 42.33 -21.18
CA LEU A 45 13.63 41.18 -21.25
C LEU A 45 14.26 41.04 -22.62
N ALA A 46 13.49 41.22 -23.70
CA ALA A 46 14.02 41.19 -25.07
C ALA A 46 15.12 42.25 -25.29
N GLU A 47 14.90 43.49 -24.83
CA GLU A 47 15.88 44.57 -24.85
C GLU A 47 17.14 44.22 -24.02
N ARG A 48 16.95 43.79 -22.77
CA ARG A 48 18.06 43.50 -21.83
C ARG A 48 18.97 42.36 -22.29
N TYR A 49 18.39 41.35 -22.94
CA TYR A 49 19.13 40.13 -23.38
C TYR A 49 19.43 40.14 -24.87
N HIS A 50 19.17 41.22 -25.58
CA HIS A 50 19.38 41.39 -27.03
C HIS A 50 18.83 40.18 -27.81
N CYS A 51 17.52 39.90 -27.61
CA CYS A 51 16.85 38.77 -28.26
C CYS A 51 15.46 39.19 -28.79
N SER A 52 14.83 38.32 -29.58
CA SER A 52 13.46 38.56 -30.07
C SER A 52 12.45 38.51 -28.90
N LYS A 53 11.29 39.16 -29.07
CA LYS A 53 10.18 39.05 -28.13
C LYS A 53 9.74 37.60 -27.93
N ASP A 54 9.75 36.77 -28.98
CA ASP A 54 9.38 35.39 -28.92
C ASP A 54 10.35 34.58 -28.05
N THR A 55 11.66 34.88 -28.12
CA THR A 55 12.67 34.27 -27.27
C THR A 55 12.45 34.62 -25.79
N ALA A 56 12.16 35.86 -25.48
CA ALA A 56 11.83 36.31 -24.13
C ALA A 56 10.50 35.71 -23.63
N GLN A 57 9.50 35.62 -24.50
CA GLN A 57 8.21 34.99 -24.21
C GLN A 57 8.38 33.50 -23.89
N LYS A 58 9.19 32.79 -24.70
CA LYS A 58 9.53 31.37 -24.45
C LYS A 58 10.17 31.16 -23.09
N ALA A 59 11.09 32.05 -22.68
CA ALA A 59 11.72 31.99 -21.37
C ALA A 59 10.70 32.16 -20.23
N LEU A 60 9.74 33.09 -20.36
CA LEU A 60 8.70 33.27 -19.34
C LEU A 60 7.70 32.14 -19.29
N ILE A 61 7.39 31.49 -20.43
CA ILE A 61 6.56 30.28 -20.47
C ILE A 61 7.28 29.14 -19.75
N GLU A 62 8.57 28.97 -20.00
CA GLU A 62 9.40 27.96 -19.36
C GLU A 62 9.47 28.19 -17.83
N LEU A 63 9.72 29.40 -17.37
CA LEU A 63 9.71 29.76 -15.94
C LEU A 63 8.34 29.51 -15.28
N LYS A 64 7.25 29.76 -16.02
CA LYS A 64 5.90 29.46 -15.56
C LYS A 64 5.67 27.94 -15.47
N TYR A 65 6.12 27.19 -16.46
CA TYR A 65 6.07 25.72 -16.46
C TYR A 65 6.86 25.12 -15.31
N GLN A 66 8.06 25.67 -15.04
CA GLN A 66 8.90 25.30 -13.90
C GLN A 66 8.39 25.85 -12.55
N LYS A 67 7.22 26.51 -12.54
CA LYS A 67 6.57 27.05 -11.32
C LYS A 67 7.40 28.09 -10.53
N TYR A 68 8.31 28.81 -11.20
CA TYR A 68 9.00 29.97 -10.59
C TYR A 68 8.17 31.24 -10.62
N ILE A 69 7.29 31.36 -11.62
CA ILE A 69 6.46 32.55 -11.82
C ILE A 69 5.01 32.18 -12.20
N TYR A 70 4.10 33.13 -11.96
CA TYR A 70 2.70 33.03 -12.42
C TYR A 70 2.31 34.24 -13.25
N ALA A 71 1.32 34.11 -14.12
CA ALA A 71 0.83 35.15 -14.97
C ALA A 71 -0.45 35.76 -14.39
N VAL A 72 -0.50 37.09 -14.35
CA VAL A 72 -1.72 37.87 -14.03
C VAL A 72 -2.23 38.51 -15.31
N PRO A 73 -3.46 38.24 -15.76
CA PRO A 73 -4.01 38.80 -16.99
C PRO A 73 -3.92 40.32 -16.99
N LYS A 74 -3.47 40.89 -18.12
CA LYS A 74 -3.27 42.34 -18.32
C LYS A 74 -2.24 43.03 -17.40
N SER A 75 -1.63 42.32 -16.46
CA SER A 75 -0.65 42.85 -15.53
C SER A 75 0.78 42.35 -15.79
N GLY A 76 0.98 41.07 -16.08
CA GLY A 76 2.30 40.51 -16.38
C GLY A 76 2.63 39.27 -15.56
N TYR A 77 3.92 39.03 -15.31
CA TYR A 77 4.41 37.86 -14.61
C TYR A 77 4.95 38.24 -13.22
N TYR A 78 4.75 37.36 -12.23
CA TYR A 78 5.13 37.57 -10.84
C TYR A 78 5.81 36.35 -10.29
N VAL A 79 6.72 36.53 -9.33
CA VAL A 79 7.38 35.41 -8.63
C VAL A 79 6.35 34.65 -7.79
N LEU A 80 6.32 33.34 -7.96
CA LEU A 80 5.41 32.45 -7.22
C LEU A 80 5.85 32.34 -5.75
N GLU A 81 4.91 32.26 -4.84
CA GLU A 81 5.15 31.86 -3.46
C GLU A 81 5.77 30.44 -3.45
N ASN A 82 6.81 30.22 -2.66
CA ASN A 82 7.57 28.95 -2.61
C ASN A 82 8.47 28.66 -3.84
N ALA A 83 8.71 29.63 -4.74
CA ALA A 83 9.70 29.47 -5.81
C ALA A 83 11.14 29.30 -5.28
N GLN A 84 11.37 29.54 -3.99
CA GLN A 84 12.67 29.37 -3.30
C GLN A 84 12.76 28.10 -2.48
N GLU A 85 11.65 27.45 -2.16
CA GLU A 85 11.71 26.10 -1.61
C GLU A 85 12.31 25.22 -2.71
N GLU A 86 13.57 24.83 -2.52
CA GLU A 86 14.01 23.61 -3.17
C GLU A 86 12.88 22.61 -2.90
N LYS A 87 12.27 22.08 -3.96
CA LYS A 87 11.66 20.80 -3.81
C LYS A 87 12.74 19.95 -3.14
N GLN A 88 12.65 19.76 -1.85
CA GLN A 88 12.91 18.46 -1.34
C GLN A 88 11.87 17.62 -2.11
N ASP A 89 12.24 17.17 -3.31
CA ASP A 89 11.73 15.91 -3.77
C ASP A 89 11.98 15.03 -2.56
N LEU A 90 10.93 14.75 -1.82
CA LEU A 90 10.85 13.55 -1.04
C LEU A 90 11.01 12.46 -2.11
N GLU A 91 12.25 12.27 -2.56
CA GLU A 91 12.70 11.02 -3.12
C GLU A 91 12.61 10.03 -1.98
N LEU A 92 11.37 9.69 -1.66
CA LEU A 92 11.10 8.38 -1.09
C LEU A 92 11.73 7.45 -2.11
N PRO A 93 12.80 6.73 -1.75
CA PRO A 93 13.49 5.88 -2.69
C PRO A 93 12.43 4.95 -3.28
N VAL A 94 12.10 5.19 -4.56
CA VAL A 94 11.31 4.22 -5.32
C VAL A 94 12.19 2.99 -5.29
N ARG A 95 11.75 1.95 -4.60
CA ARG A 95 12.47 0.69 -4.59
C ARG A 95 12.65 0.29 -6.04
N ASP A 96 13.87 0.09 -6.48
CA ASP A 96 14.20 -0.23 -7.89
C ASP A 96 13.38 -1.39 -8.43
N ASP A 97 12.94 -2.30 -7.53
CA ASP A 97 12.10 -3.47 -7.83
C ASP A 97 10.66 -3.12 -8.25
N ARG A 98 10.19 -1.87 -8.07
CA ARG A 98 8.83 -1.43 -8.42
C ARG A 98 8.74 -0.43 -9.57
N HIS A 99 9.88 0.02 -10.09
CA HIS A 99 9.91 1.02 -11.15
C HIS A 99 9.15 0.56 -12.41
N GLN A 100 9.32 -0.70 -12.82
CA GLN A 100 8.64 -1.24 -13.98
C GLN A 100 7.12 -1.31 -13.78
N ALA A 101 6.66 -1.73 -12.60
CA ALA A 101 5.23 -1.77 -12.28
C ALA A 101 4.60 -0.37 -12.29
N TYR A 102 5.33 0.64 -11.82
CA TYR A 102 4.91 2.04 -11.89
C TYR A 102 4.76 2.52 -13.33
N GLU A 103 5.77 2.29 -14.20
CA GLU A 103 5.73 2.72 -15.61
C GLU A 103 4.59 2.02 -16.37
N ASP A 104 4.45 0.71 -16.20
CA ASP A 104 3.38 -0.07 -16.81
C ASP A 104 2.00 0.43 -16.37
N PHE A 105 1.82 0.74 -15.07
CA PHE A 105 0.57 1.29 -14.55
C PHE A 105 0.30 2.72 -15.04
N ARG A 106 1.34 3.56 -15.16
CA ARG A 106 1.26 4.92 -15.73
C ARG A 106 0.71 4.89 -17.16
N LEU A 107 1.15 3.92 -17.97
CA LEU A 107 0.59 3.72 -19.31
C LEU A 107 -0.91 3.42 -19.27
N CYS A 108 -1.35 2.57 -18.35
CA CYS A 108 -2.77 2.26 -18.17
C CYS A 108 -3.59 3.49 -17.71
N VAL A 109 -3.03 4.35 -16.86
CA VAL A 109 -3.69 5.61 -16.45
C VAL A 109 -3.85 6.53 -17.66
N ASN A 110 -2.80 6.72 -18.47
CA ASN A 110 -2.87 7.54 -19.67
C ASN A 110 -3.91 7.01 -20.66
N GLU A 111 -3.93 5.70 -20.91
CA GLU A 111 -4.90 5.04 -21.79
C GLU A 111 -6.35 5.23 -21.30
N THR A 112 -6.54 5.30 -20.00
CA THR A 112 -7.87 5.53 -19.39
C THR A 112 -8.43 6.91 -19.78
N LEU A 113 -7.58 7.89 -20.01
CA LEU A 113 -8.00 9.27 -20.32
C LEU A 113 -8.23 9.52 -21.82
N ILE A 114 -7.73 8.64 -22.70
CA ILE A 114 -7.83 8.83 -24.15
C ILE A 114 -9.21 8.38 -24.65
N GLY A 115 -10.00 9.34 -25.20
CA GLY A 115 -11.30 9.06 -25.83
C GLY A 115 -12.35 8.47 -24.88
N ARG A 116 -12.23 8.75 -23.58
CA ARG A 116 -13.10 8.18 -22.55
C ARG A 116 -13.68 9.24 -21.60
N GLU A 117 -13.95 10.43 -22.13
CA GLU A 117 -14.49 11.57 -21.38
C GLU A 117 -15.78 11.21 -20.63
N ASN A 118 -16.54 10.24 -21.11
CA ASN A 118 -17.77 9.78 -20.49
C ASN A 118 -17.56 9.29 -19.03
N TYR A 119 -16.39 8.72 -18.70
CA TYR A 119 -16.09 8.32 -17.32
C TYR A 119 -15.82 9.50 -16.40
N LEU A 120 -15.46 10.65 -16.94
CA LEU A 120 -15.15 11.85 -16.18
C LEU A 120 -16.38 12.73 -15.95
N PHE A 121 -17.32 12.73 -16.91
CA PHE A 121 -18.46 13.65 -16.91
C PHE A 121 -19.80 12.99 -16.62
N ASN A 122 -19.89 11.67 -16.71
CA ASN A 122 -21.13 10.96 -16.41
C ASN A 122 -21.11 10.39 -15.00
N TYR A 123 -22.23 10.55 -14.32
CA TYR A 123 -22.47 9.97 -13.02
C TYR A 123 -22.57 8.44 -13.12
N TYR A 124 -21.75 7.72 -12.34
CA TYR A 124 -21.73 6.27 -12.34
C TYR A 124 -22.65 5.70 -11.27
N PRO A 125 -23.71 4.99 -11.62
CA PRO A 125 -24.77 4.63 -10.66
C PRO A 125 -24.47 3.36 -9.84
N GLN A 126 -23.41 2.60 -10.17
CA GLN A 126 -23.15 1.31 -9.52
C GLN A 126 -22.19 1.46 -8.34
N GLN A 127 -22.70 1.21 -7.15
CA GLN A 127 -21.96 1.33 -5.90
C GLN A 127 -21.02 0.14 -5.64
N GLU A 128 -21.18 -0.94 -6.37
CA GLU A 128 -20.31 -2.11 -6.32
C GLU A 128 -18.92 -1.85 -6.92
N GLY A 129 -18.76 -0.75 -7.66
CA GLY A 129 -17.57 -0.40 -8.41
C GLY A 129 -17.67 -0.71 -9.90
N LEU A 130 -16.66 -0.25 -10.66
CA LEU A 130 -16.62 -0.35 -12.12
C LEU A 130 -16.74 -1.79 -12.60
N GLU A 131 -17.73 -2.06 -13.46
CA GLU A 131 -18.04 -3.41 -13.97
C GLU A 131 -16.81 -4.05 -14.67
N ASP A 132 -16.05 -3.27 -15.43
CA ASP A 132 -14.84 -3.75 -16.10
C ASP A 132 -13.82 -4.26 -15.08
N LEU A 133 -13.57 -3.50 -14.02
CA LEU A 133 -12.63 -3.91 -12.97
C LEU A 133 -13.13 -5.12 -12.18
N ARG A 134 -14.42 -5.16 -11.87
CA ARG A 134 -15.02 -6.33 -11.18
C ARG A 134 -14.83 -7.61 -11.99
N ARG A 135 -14.97 -7.52 -13.33
CA ARG A 135 -14.71 -8.64 -14.25
C ARG A 135 -13.26 -9.06 -14.27
N SER A 136 -12.34 -8.10 -14.36
CA SER A 136 -10.90 -8.36 -14.37
C SER A 136 -10.43 -8.98 -13.05
N VAL A 137 -10.90 -8.44 -11.91
CA VAL A 137 -10.59 -8.96 -10.58
C VAL A 137 -11.18 -10.36 -10.36
N GLN A 138 -12.41 -10.61 -10.81
CA GLN A 138 -13.01 -11.95 -10.73
C GLN A 138 -12.14 -13.00 -11.43
N LYS A 139 -11.63 -12.69 -12.63
CA LYS A 139 -10.71 -13.59 -13.35
C LYS A 139 -9.40 -13.79 -12.60
N LEU A 140 -8.81 -12.70 -12.11
CA LEU A 140 -7.58 -12.73 -11.33
C LEU A 140 -7.70 -13.59 -10.07
N MET A 141 -8.84 -13.54 -9.38
CA MET A 141 -9.09 -14.32 -8.17
C MET A 141 -9.16 -15.83 -8.44
N LEU A 142 -9.55 -16.27 -9.63
CA LEU A 142 -9.55 -17.69 -10.02
C LEU A 142 -8.15 -18.30 -9.91
N ASP A 143 -7.11 -17.55 -10.25
CA ASP A 143 -5.74 -17.98 -10.16
C ASP A 143 -5.27 -18.20 -8.70
N SER A 144 -5.95 -17.59 -7.75
CA SER A 144 -5.71 -17.73 -6.31
C SER A 144 -6.67 -18.71 -5.63
N ALA A 145 -7.40 -19.56 -6.39
CA ALA A 145 -8.43 -20.48 -5.90
C ALA A 145 -9.57 -19.77 -5.12
N VAL A 146 -9.87 -18.53 -5.46
CA VAL A 146 -11.00 -17.78 -4.89
C VAL A 146 -12.12 -17.69 -5.93
N TYR A 147 -13.18 -18.44 -5.69
CA TYR A 147 -14.31 -18.58 -6.62
C TYR A 147 -15.49 -17.76 -6.12
N ALA A 148 -15.90 -16.77 -6.90
CA ALA A 148 -17.05 -15.95 -6.56
C ALA A 148 -17.87 -15.56 -7.79
N SER A 149 -19.15 -15.35 -7.59
CA SER A 149 -19.96 -14.67 -8.60
C SER A 149 -19.62 -13.18 -8.61
N ARG A 150 -19.71 -12.55 -9.79
CA ARG A 150 -19.49 -11.12 -9.95
C ARG A 150 -20.37 -10.27 -9.05
N ASN A 151 -21.59 -10.75 -8.80
CA ASN A 151 -22.56 -10.07 -7.95
C ASN A 151 -22.10 -9.96 -6.49
N GLN A 152 -21.25 -10.86 -6.00
CA GLN A 152 -20.70 -10.82 -4.64
C GLN A 152 -19.52 -9.86 -4.50
N LEU A 153 -18.92 -9.41 -5.62
CA LEU A 153 -17.72 -8.60 -5.63
C LEU A 153 -18.06 -7.12 -5.53
N VAL A 154 -17.51 -6.46 -4.51
CA VAL A 154 -17.66 -5.03 -4.25
C VAL A 154 -16.27 -4.40 -4.11
N LEU A 155 -16.08 -3.23 -4.71
CA LEU A 155 -14.84 -2.46 -4.61
C LEU A 155 -14.96 -1.37 -3.55
N THR A 156 -13.87 -1.10 -2.83
CA THR A 156 -13.79 -0.03 -1.83
C THR A 156 -12.50 0.79 -1.98
N SER A 157 -12.48 1.97 -1.37
CA SER A 157 -11.32 2.88 -1.30
C SER A 157 -10.26 2.36 -0.30
N GLY A 158 -9.84 1.11 -0.48
CA GLY A 158 -8.90 0.38 0.38
C GLY A 158 -9.57 -0.39 1.51
N THR A 159 -8.79 -1.28 2.14
CA THR A 159 -9.23 -2.17 3.24
C THR A 159 -9.83 -1.39 4.42
N GLN A 160 -9.34 -0.18 4.71
CA GLN A 160 -9.85 0.63 5.83
C GLN A 160 -11.31 1.03 5.64
N GLN A 161 -11.74 1.43 4.43
CA GLN A 161 -13.13 1.72 4.16
C GLN A 161 -13.99 0.46 4.31
N ALA A 162 -13.50 -0.69 3.82
CA ALA A 162 -14.18 -1.96 3.97
C ALA A 162 -14.41 -2.33 5.44
N LEU A 163 -13.35 -2.27 6.25
CA LEU A 163 -13.40 -2.58 7.69
C LEU A 163 -14.30 -1.58 8.44
N TYR A 164 -14.22 -0.29 8.10
CA TYR A 164 -15.11 0.71 8.69
C TYR A 164 -16.58 0.37 8.43
N ILE A 165 -16.97 0.11 7.19
CA ILE A 165 -18.34 -0.22 6.84
C ILE A 165 -18.79 -1.50 7.55
N LEU A 166 -17.98 -2.58 7.52
CA LEU A 166 -18.29 -3.84 8.18
C LEU A 166 -18.48 -3.67 9.70
N SER A 167 -17.69 -2.78 10.30
CA SER A 167 -17.81 -2.50 11.73
C SER A 167 -19.11 -1.79 12.10
N GLN A 168 -19.64 -0.94 11.20
CA GLN A 168 -20.81 -0.09 11.48
C GLN A 168 -22.15 -0.76 11.14
N ILE A 169 -22.20 -1.60 10.10
CA ILE A 169 -23.46 -2.23 9.67
C ILE A 169 -23.93 -3.34 10.63
N GLU A 170 -25.21 -3.56 10.67
CA GLU A 170 -25.78 -4.73 11.34
C GLU A 170 -25.57 -6.00 10.50
N PHE A 171 -25.26 -7.10 11.19
CA PHE A 171 -25.11 -8.41 10.59
C PHE A 171 -26.35 -9.27 10.87
N PRO A 172 -26.64 -10.28 10.03
CA PRO A 172 -27.80 -11.14 10.24
C PRO A 172 -27.82 -11.84 11.59
N ASN A 173 -26.66 -12.08 12.21
CA ASN A 173 -26.55 -12.67 13.55
C ASN A 173 -26.87 -11.71 14.70
N GLN A 174 -27.14 -10.43 14.42
CA GLN A 174 -27.55 -9.41 15.38
C GLN A 174 -26.59 -9.25 16.61
N LYS A 175 -25.30 -9.53 16.40
CA LYS A 175 -24.27 -9.41 17.42
C LYS A 175 -23.43 -8.15 17.18
N GLU A 176 -22.70 -7.71 18.20
CA GLU A 176 -22.06 -6.40 18.16
C GLU A 176 -20.53 -6.46 18.29
N ARG A 177 -19.99 -7.45 19.03
CA ARG A 177 -18.55 -7.49 19.34
C ARG A 177 -17.73 -7.99 18.15
N ILE A 178 -16.58 -7.35 17.95
CA ILE A 178 -15.61 -7.73 16.96
C ILE A 178 -14.49 -8.50 17.68
N LEU A 179 -14.20 -9.74 17.24
CA LEU A 179 -13.04 -10.46 17.71
C LEU A 179 -11.85 -10.16 16.81
N VAL A 180 -10.70 -9.84 17.41
CA VAL A 180 -9.44 -9.61 16.69
C VAL A 180 -8.30 -10.39 17.31
N GLU A 181 -7.37 -10.84 16.49
CA GLU A 181 -6.11 -11.44 16.94
C GLU A 181 -5.20 -10.40 17.57
N GLN A 182 -4.33 -10.80 18.49
CA GLN A 182 -3.30 -9.95 19.08
C GLN A 182 -1.95 -10.68 19.06
N PRO A 183 -0.91 -10.12 18.40
CA PRO A 183 -0.93 -8.89 17.62
C PRO A 183 -1.72 -9.04 16.33
N THR A 184 -2.09 -7.91 15.68
CA THR A 184 -2.74 -7.88 14.37
C THR A 184 -2.40 -6.61 13.59
N TYR A 185 -3.01 -6.43 12.43
CA TYR A 185 -2.88 -5.19 11.65
C TYR A 185 -3.36 -3.97 12.43
N HIS A 186 -2.46 -3.02 12.71
CA HIS A 186 -2.71 -1.89 13.59
C HIS A 186 -3.94 -1.05 13.23
N ARG A 187 -4.30 -0.97 11.94
CA ARG A 187 -5.45 -0.14 11.50
C ARG A 187 -6.81 -0.67 11.95
N ILE A 188 -6.97 -1.98 12.19
CA ILE A 188 -8.19 -2.46 12.81
C ILE A 188 -8.22 -2.07 14.29
N ASN A 189 -7.07 -2.11 14.99
CA ASN A 189 -6.96 -1.64 16.36
C ASN A 189 -7.31 -0.15 16.47
N ASP A 190 -6.72 0.69 15.60
CA ASP A 190 -7.04 2.13 15.52
C ASP A 190 -8.54 2.37 15.29
N LEU A 191 -9.18 1.60 14.41
CA LEU A 191 -10.60 1.71 14.12
C LEU A 191 -11.45 1.38 15.34
N LEU A 192 -11.16 0.27 16.02
CA LEU A 192 -11.88 -0.17 17.21
C LEU A 192 -11.84 0.90 18.33
N LEU A 193 -10.66 1.47 18.58
CA LEU A 193 -10.46 2.50 19.59
C LEU A 193 -11.11 3.84 19.19
N ALA A 194 -10.90 4.29 17.95
CA ALA A 194 -11.41 5.58 17.47
C ALA A 194 -12.95 5.62 17.44
N GLN A 195 -13.58 4.52 17.06
CA GLN A 195 -15.04 4.39 16.99
C GLN A 195 -15.66 3.85 18.29
N LYS A 196 -14.84 3.54 19.31
CA LYS A 196 -15.29 2.96 20.60
C LYS A 196 -16.15 1.71 20.42
N LEU A 197 -15.77 0.87 19.46
CA LEU A 197 -16.51 -0.34 19.14
C LEU A 197 -16.30 -1.42 20.21
N PRO A 198 -17.30 -2.22 20.56
CA PRO A 198 -17.12 -3.35 21.47
C PRO A 198 -16.28 -4.44 20.78
N TYR A 199 -15.23 -4.90 21.45
CA TYR A 199 -14.35 -5.93 20.94
C TYR A 199 -13.98 -6.99 21.99
N GLU A 200 -13.46 -8.10 21.50
CA GLU A 200 -12.75 -9.14 22.25
C GLU A 200 -11.42 -9.42 21.55
N THR A 201 -10.47 -9.96 22.25
CA THR A 201 -9.16 -10.31 21.70
C THR A 201 -8.85 -11.78 21.91
N ILE A 202 -8.06 -12.35 20.98
CA ILE A 202 -7.47 -13.68 21.14
C ILE A 202 -5.98 -13.62 20.82
N GLU A 203 -5.15 -14.27 21.61
CA GLU A 203 -3.71 -14.30 21.36
C GLU A 203 -3.40 -15.07 20.07
N ARG A 204 -2.54 -14.48 19.24
CA ARG A 204 -1.97 -15.09 18.05
C ARG A 204 -0.47 -15.31 18.24
N THR A 205 -0.02 -16.51 18.01
CA THR A 205 1.39 -16.89 18.07
C THR A 205 1.86 -17.44 16.70
N PRO A 206 3.18 -17.61 16.48
CA PRO A 206 3.67 -18.33 15.31
C PRO A 206 3.15 -19.78 15.19
N GLN A 207 2.59 -20.34 16.25
CA GLN A 207 1.98 -21.67 16.29
C GLN A 207 0.46 -21.64 16.08
N GLY A 208 -0.15 -20.49 15.84
CA GLY A 208 -1.59 -20.35 15.64
C GLY A 208 -2.30 -19.71 16.83
N ILE A 209 -3.57 -19.99 17.01
CA ILE A 209 -4.42 -19.56 18.14
C ILE A 209 -4.83 -20.74 18.98
N ASN A 210 -5.24 -20.49 20.22
CA ASN A 210 -5.84 -21.53 21.05
C ASN A 210 -7.31 -21.74 20.64
N LEU A 211 -7.60 -22.88 20.00
CA LEU A 211 -8.95 -23.19 19.51
C LEU A 211 -9.97 -23.40 20.61
N GLN A 212 -9.56 -23.84 21.79
CA GLN A 212 -10.48 -23.98 22.95
C GLN A 212 -10.88 -22.61 23.50
N GLU A 213 -9.95 -21.67 23.52
CA GLU A 213 -10.24 -20.30 23.88
C GLU A 213 -11.14 -19.63 22.83
N LEU A 214 -10.89 -19.84 21.54
CA LEU A 214 -11.74 -19.36 20.45
C LEU A 214 -13.16 -19.88 20.61
N GLU A 215 -13.33 -21.17 20.89
CA GLU A 215 -14.64 -21.77 21.13
C GLU A 215 -15.36 -21.12 22.31
N ARG A 216 -14.67 -20.93 23.45
CA ARG A 216 -15.20 -20.25 24.63
C ARG A 216 -15.67 -18.82 24.32
N ILE A 217 -14.89 -18.07 23.51
CA ILE A 217 -15.24 -16.71 23.10
C ILE A 217 -16.48 -16.74 22.21
N PHE A 218 -16.53 -17.62 21.21
CA PHE A 218 -17.68 -17.76 20.32
C PHE A 218 -18.96 -18.20 21.05
N GLN A 219 -18.81 -19.11 22.02
CA GLN A 219 -19.92 -19.59 22.88
C GLN A 219 -20.57 -18.46 23.68
N SER A 220 -19.87 -17.34 23.96
CA SER A 220 -20.47 -16.17 24.60
C SER A 220 -21.69 -15.62 23.87
N GLY A 221 -21.86 -15.96 22.58
CA GLY A 221 -22.96 -15.50 21.73
C GLY A 221 -22.90 -14.03 21.34
N LYS A 222 -21.78 -13.33 21.60
CA LYS A 222 -21.67 -11.87 21.43
C LYS A 222 -20.89 -11.46 20.17
N ILE A 223 -20.17 -12.40 19.55
CA ILE A 223 -19.22 -12.08 18.47
C ILE A 223 -19.95 -11.94 17.13
N LYS A 224 -19.93 -10.74 16.58
CA LYS A 224 -20.44 -10.35 15.28
C LYS A 224 -19.62 -10.97 14.16
N PHE A 225 -18.32 -10.69 14.17
CA PHE A 225 -17.35 -11.32 13.28
C PHE A 225 -15.98 -11.44 13.94
N PHE A 226 -15.20 -12.39 13.43
CA PHE A 226 -13.80 -12.58 13.73
C PHE A 226 -12.96 -12.02 12.56
N TYR A 227 -12.17 -10.96 12.80
CA TYR A 227 -11.21 -10.43 11.86
C TYR A 227 -9.89 -11.19 12.01
N THR A 228 -9.40 -11.75 10.93
CA THR A 228 -8.16 -12.54 10.91
C THR A 228 -7.39 -12.37 9.61
N ILE A 229 -6.06 -12.49 9.69
CA ILE A 229 -5.14 -12.57 8.55
C ILE A 229 -4.63 -14.02 8.47
N PRO A 230 -5.30 -14.91 7.71
CA PRO A 230 -5.04 -16.34 7.80
C PRO A 230 -3.78 -16.79 7.06
N ARG A 231 -3.29 -16.02 6.07
CA ARG A 231 -2.07 -16.29 5.31
C ARG A 231 -1.05 -15.18 5.54
N PHE A 232 0.21 -15.57 5.82
CA PHE A 232 1.29 -14.61 6.06
C PHE A 232 0.91 -13.56 7.09
N HIS A 233 0.36 -14.02 8.20
CA HIS A 233 -0.19 -13.16 9.26
C HIS A 233 0.69 -11.95 9.57
N TYR A 234 0.13 -10.75 9.59
CA TYR A 234 0.85 -9.57 10.06
C TYR A 234 0.60 -9.37 11.56
N PRO A 235 1.67 -9.26 12.37
CA PRO A 235 3.09 -9.15 11.99
C PRO A 235 3.87 -10.48 11.99
N LEU A 236 3.28 -11.60 12.42
CA LEU A 236 4.00 -12.82 12.79
C LEU A 236 4.44 -13.70 11.60
N GLY A 237 3.93 -13.47 10.40
CA GLY A 237 4.30 -14.19 9.18
C GLY A 237 3.74 -15.63 9.05
N HIS A 238 3.13 -16.17 10.08
CA HIS A 238 2.57 -17.53 10.09
C HIS A 238 1.24 -17.61 9.33
N SER A 239 1.00 -18.74 8.66
CA SER A 239 -0.29 -19.08 8.02
C SER A 239 -1.00 -20.17 8.80
N TYR A 240 -2.33 -20.10 8.92
CA TYR A 240 -3.12 -21.21 9.43
C TYR A 240 -3.01 -22.43 8.52
N SER A 241 -2.84 -23.58 9.12
CA SER A 241 -2.97 -24.87 8.43
C SER A 241 -4.41 -25.09 7.93
N ARG A 242 -4.58 -26.01 7.00
CA ARG A 242 -5.91 -26.39 6.53
C ARG A 242 -6.80 -26.88 7.69
N GLN A 243 -6.26 -27.69 8.59
CA GLN A 243 -7.00 -28.22 9.74
C GLN A 243 -7.47 -27.12 10.69
N GLU A 244 -6.62 -26.13 10.98
CA GLU A 244 -7.01 -24.96 11.78
C GLU A 244 -8.12 -24.17 11.11
N LYS A 245 -8.01 -23.93 9.80
CA LYS A 245 -9.06 -23.22 9.04
C LYS A 245 -10.40 -23.97 9.07
N GLU A 246 -10.39 -25.28 8.85
CA GLU A 246 -11.59 -26.13 8.90
C GLU A 246 -12.24 -26.09 10.29
N GLU A 247 -11.45 -26.15 11.36
CA GLU A 247 -11.97 -26.10 12.73
C GLU A 247 -12.49 -24.69 13.10
N ILE A 248 -11.80 -23.63 12.72
CA ILE A 248 -12.27 -22.25 12.94
C ILE A 248 -13.62 -22.04 12.20
N LEU A 249 -13.75 -22.52 10.96
CA LEU A 249 -15.01 -22.45 10.20
C LEU A 249 -16.13 -23.25 10.87
N ARG A 250 -15.83 -24.46 11.36
CA ARG A 250 -16.80 -25.29 12.09
C ARG A 250 -17.34 -24.55 13.32
N LEU A 251 -16.44 -23.94 14.10
CA LEU A 251 -16.84 -23.15 15.27
C LEU A 251 -17.62 -21.90 14.86
N ALA A 252 -17.20 -21.19 13.82
CA ALA A 252 -17.90 -20.02 13.31
C ALA A 252 -19.33 -20.35 12.87
N GLN A 253 -19.52 -21.50 12.21
CA GLN A 253 -20.84 -21.97 11.81
C GLN A 253 -21.69 -22.38 13.03
N LEU A 254 -21.10 -23.13 13.98
CA LEU A 254 -21.79 -23.61 15.17
C LEU A 254 -22.33 -22.46 16.04
N TYR A 255 -21.55 -21.41 16.18
CA TYR A 255 -21.87 -20.27 17.06
C TYR A 255 -22.36 -19.03 16.31
N ASP A 256 -22.71 -19.16 15.01
CA ASP A 256 -23.23 -18.06 14.19
C ASP A 256 -22.31 -16.81 14.22
N VAL A 257 -21.04 -16.98 13.88
CA VAL A 257 -20.04 -15.93 13.78
C VAL A 257 -19.63 -15.78 12.32
N TYR A 258 -19.49 -14.54 11.84
CA TYR A 258 -18.88 -14.27 10.53
C TYR A 258 -17.36 -14.22 10.64
N ILE A 259 -16.65 -14.51 9.54
CA ILE A 259 -15.20 -14.37 9.44
C ILE A 259 -14.88 -13.27 8.43
N VAL A 260 -14.06 -12.31 8.80
CA VAL A 260 -13.47 -11.33 7.89
C VAL A 260 -12.04 -11.76 7.62
N GLU A 261 -11.82 -12.36 6.45
CA GLU A 261 -10.54 -12.88 5.97
C GLU A 261 -9.80 -11.77 5.23
N ASP A 262 -8.77 -11.18 5.84
CA ASP A 262 -7.90 -10.19 5.19
C ASP A 262 -6.70 -10.88 4.53
N ASP A 263 -6.75 -11.01 3.21
CA ASP A 263 -5.77 -11.74 2.42
C ASP A 263 -4.84 -10.79 1.64
N TYR A 264 -4.23 -9.87 2.35
CA TYR A 264 -3.43 -8.76 1.80
C TYR A 264 -2.17 -9.21 1.03
N LEU A 265 -1.67 -10.42 1.28
CA LEU A 265 -0.51 -11.01 0.61
C LEU A 265 -0.87 -12.17 -0.33
N SER A 266 -2.13 -12.28 -0.77
CA SER A 266 -2.58 -13.35 -1.68
C SER A 266 -1.72 -13.48 -2.95
N ASP A 267 -1.24 -12.38 -3.49
CA ASP A 267 -0.42 -12.34 -4.70
C ASP A 267 1.00 -12.91 -4.51
N PHE A 268 1.41 -13.10 -3.26
CA PHE A 268 2.72 -13.64 -2.87
C PHE A 268 2.66 -15.11 -2.42
N ASP A 269 1.52 -15.76 -2.59
CA ASP A 269 1.37 -17.17 -2.29
C ASP A 269 1.65 -18.04 -3.52
N SER A 270 2.87 -18.62 -3.58
CA SER A 270 3.26 -19.55 -4.63
C SER A 270 2.65 -20.95 -4.45
N ARG A 271 2.21 -21.30 -3.23
CA ARG A 271 1.67 -22.62 -2.89
C ARG A 271 0.17 -22.75 -3.13
N ARG A 272 -0.51 -21.63 -3.38
CA ARG A 272 -1.98 -21.55 -3.56
C ARG A 272 -2.73 -22.21 -2.39
N GLU A 273 -2.34 -21.85 -1.18
CA GLU A 273 -3.01 -22.33 0.03
C GLU A 273 -4.50 -21.97 0.03
N LEU A 274 -5.33 -22.90 0.46
CA LEU A 274 -6.79 -22.71 0.50
C LEU A 274 -7.16 -21.58 1.47
N THR A 275 -8.05 -20.71 1.04
CA THR A 275 -8.61 -19.61 1.83
C THR A 275 -9.75 -20.10 2.72
N PHE A 276 -10.14 -19.34 3.74
CA PHE A 276 -11.40 -19.57 4.45
C PHE A 276 -12.58 -19.50 3.49
N HIS A 277 -12.56 -18.52 2.57
CA HIS A 277 -13.61 -18.36 1.57
C HIS A 277 -13.79 -19.61 0.69
N TYR A 278 -12.70 -20.28 0.30
CA TYR A 278 -12.76 -21.53 -0.47
C TYR A 278 -13.38 -22.69 0.33
N LEU A 279 -13.06 -22.76 1.63
CA LEU A 279 -13.51 -23.84 2.51
C LEU A 279 -14.94 -23.59 3.06
N ASP A 280 -15.45 -22.38 2.97
CA ASP A 280 -16.73 -21.99 3.55
C ASP A 280 -17.92 -22.49 2.71
N ASN A 281 -18.70 -23.39 3.29
CA ASN A 281 -19.97 -23.87 2.74
C ASN A 281 -21.20 -23.18 3.33
N SER A 282 -21.03 -22.24 4.26
CA SER A 282 -22.10 -21.60 5.04
C SER A 282 -22.36 -20.15 4.69
N GLN A 283 -21.58 -19.61 3.74
CA GLN A 283 -21.63 -18.19 3.33
C GLN A 283 -21.45 -17.22 4.52
N ARG A 284 -20.45 -17.49 5.36
CA ARG A 284 -20.09 -16.68 6.53
C ARG A 284 -18.77 -15.96 6.40
N VAL A 285 -18.02 -16.21 5.31
CA VAL A 285 -16.72 -15.59 5.10
C VAL A 285 -16.86 -14.37 4.19
N ILE A 286 -16.39 -13.24 4.69
CA ILE A 286 -16.14 -12.00 3.94
C ILE A 286 -14.68 -12.01 3.57
N TYR A 287 -14.37 -12.12 2.27
CA TYR A 287 -13.00 -12.15 1.78
C TYR A 287 -12.55 -10.76 1.32
N ILE A 288 -11.35 -10.35 1.71
CA ILE A 288 -10.77 -9.04 1.38
C ILE A 288 -9.46 -9.26 0.63
N LYS A 289 -9.35 -8.70 -0.59
CA LYS A 289 -8.13 -8.63 -1.40
C LYS A 289 -7.70 -7.18 -1.58
N SER A 290 -6.55 -6.84 -1.04
CA SER A 290 -5.91 -5.53 -1.25
C SER A 290 -4.95 -5.56 -2.42
N PHE A 291 -4.92 -4.47 -3.22
CA PHE A 291 -3.93 -4.29 -4.28
C PHE A 291 -2.75 -3.39 -3.87
N SER A 292 -2.78 -2.85 -2.65
CA SER A 292 -1.77 -1.90 -2.17
C SER A 292 -0.38 -2.51 -2.03
N THR A 293 -0.28 -3.80 -1.69
CA THR A 293 0.99 -4.50 -1.50
C THR A 293 1.62 -4.93 -2.82
N SER A 294 0.78 -5.37 -3.76
CA SER A 294 1.22 -5.88 -5.07
C SER A 294 1.57 -4.76 -6.05
N LEU A 295 0.98 -3.56 -5.88
CA LEU A 295 1.25 -2.39 -6.71
C LEU A 295 1.84 -1.27 -5.86
N PHE A 296 1.02 -0.39 -5.32
CA PHE A 296 1.46 0.71 -4.46
C PHE A 296 0.33 1.16 -3.52
N PRO A 297 0.66 1.64 -2.31
CA PRO A 297 -0.33 2.02 -1.29
C PRO A 297 -1.30 3.12 -1.74
N ALA A 298 -0.84 4.05 -2.59
CA ALA A 298 -1.64 5.18 -3.09
C ALA A 298 -2.77 4.78 -4.05
N LEU A 299 -2.78 3.53 -4.56
CA LEU A 299 -3.83 3.03 -5.45
C LEU A 299 -5.22 3.05 -4.78
N ARG A 300 -5.27 2.72 -3.49
CA ARG A 300 -6.49 2.75 -2.66
C ARG A 300 -7.66 1.97 -3.25
N ILE A 301 -7.42 0.79 -3.79
CA ILE A 301 -8.45 -0.13 -4.26
C ILE A 301 -8.34 -1.46 -3.51
N THR A 302 -9.48 -1.93 -3.03
CA THR A 302 -9.63 -3.25 -2.40
C THR A 302 -10.89 -3.89 -2.93
N ALA A 303 -10.83 -5.20 -3.19
CA ALA A 303 -11.96 -5.99 -3.60
C ALA A 303 -12.45 -6.85 -2.42
N LEU A 304 -13.76 -6.86 -2.22
CA LEU A 304 -14.44 -7.69 -1.23
C LEU A 304 -15.34 -8.69 -1.92
N LEU A 305 -15.40 -9.90 -1.37
CA LEU A 305 -16.46 -10.86 -1.65
C LEU A 305 -17.38 -10.91 -0.44
N LEU A 306 -18.62 -10.51 -0.64
CA LEU A 306 -19.60 -10.40 0.43
C LEU A 306 -20.61 -11.55 0.36
N PRO A 307 -20.93 -12.18 1.51
CA PRO A 307 -22.09 -13.04 1.60
C PRO A 307 -23.37 -12.30 1.15
N PRO A 308 -24.29 -12.94 0.41
CA PRO A 308 -25.48 -12.30 -0.13
C PRO A 308 -26.32 -11.58 0.94
N GLN A 309 -26.34 -12.11 2.15
CA GLN A 309 -27.14 -11.60 3.27
C GLN A 309 -26.64 -10.21 3.77
N ILE A 310 -25.36 -9.90 3.57
CA ILE A 310 -24.73 -8.64 4.05
C ILE A 310 -24.67 -7.61 2.92
N GLN A 311 -24.64 -8.04 1.67
CA GLN A 311 -24.31 -7.21 0.51
C GLN A 311 -25.17 -5.97 0.40
N LYS A 312 -26.50 -6.12 0.50
CA LYS A 312 -27.45 -5.00 0.36
C LYS A 312 -27.19 -3.92 1.42
N THR A 313 -27.02 -4.33 2.66
CA THR A 313 -26.75 -3.41 3.79
C THR A 313 -25.40 -2.74 3.62
N PHE A 314 -24.37 -3.50 3.20
CA PHE A 314 -23.04 -2.97 2.94
C PHE A 314 -23.05 -1.89 1.85
N ILE A 315 -23.70 -2.16 0.71
CA ILE A 315 -23.78 -1.22 -0.42
C ILE A 315 -24.56 0.04 -0.03
N ALA A 316 -25.67 -0.10 0.69
CA ALA A 316 -26.45 1.04 1.17
C ALA A 316 -25.61 1.93 2.09
N TYR A 317 -24.83 1.34 2.99
CA TYR A 317 -23.95 2.09 3.87
C TYR A 317 -22.77 2.73 3.11
N LYS A 318 -22.16 1.98 2.18
CA LYS A 318 -21.09 2.50 1.31
C LYS A 318 -21.53 3.75 0.56
N SER A 319 -22.72 3.73 -0.04
CA SER A 319 -23.25 4.86 -0.80
C SER A 319 -23.49 6.12 0.04
N ALA A 320 -23.73 5.95 1.34
CA ALA A 320 -23.90 7.06 2.27
C ALA A 320 -22.58 7.67 2.76
N VAL A 321 -21.49 6.88 2.78
CA VAL A 321 -20.18 7.30 3.26
C VAL A 321 -19.29 7.85 2.15
N ASP A 322 -19.27 7.16 1.01
CA ASP A 322 -18.42 7.50 -0.13
C ASP A 322 -19.09 6.98 -1.40
N TYR A 323 -19.33 7.86 -2.34
CA TYR A 323 -20.09 7.49 -3.53
C TYR A 323 -19.46 6.33 -4.29
N ASP A 324 -18.16 6.44 -4.60
CA ASP A 324 -17.34 5.33 -5.12
C ASP A 324 -15.84 5.67 -5.02
N SER A 325 -14.98 4.65 -5.12
CA SER A 325 -13.55 4.86 -5.30
C SER A 325 -13.24 5.43 -6.69
N ASN A 326 -12.09 6.08 -6.84
CA ASN A 326 -11.71 6.81 -8.05
C ASN A 326 -11.83 5.96 -9.33
N LEU A 327 -12.76 6.32 -10.22
CA LEU A 327 -13.07 5.57 -11.45
C LEU A 327 -11.90 5.50 -12.43
N ILE A 328 -11.06 6.53 -12.49
CA ILE A 328 -9.85 6.53 -13.35
C ILE A 328 -8.91 5.42 -12.86
N MET A 329 -8.67 5.35 -11.55
CA MET A 329 -7.81 4.31 -10.98
C MET A 329 -8.43 2.91 -11.11
N GLN A 330 -9.75 2.78 -10.97
CA GLN A 330 -10.44 1.51 -11.21
C GLN A 330 -10.26 1.05 -12.67
N LYS A 331 -10.43 1.96 -13.64
CA LYS A 331 -10.26 1.62 -15.06
C LYS A 331 -8.82 1.30 -15.40
N ALA A 332 -7.87 2.08 -14.89
CA ALA A 332 -6.44 1.81 -15.08
C ALA A 332 -6.05 0.43 -14.52
N LEU A 333 -6.54 0.06 -13.35
CA LEU A 333 -6.30 -1.27 -12.77
C LEU A 333 -6.93 -2.39 -13.61
N SER A 334 -8.14 -2.18 -14.15
CA SER A 334 -8.77 -3.14 -15.08
C SER A 334 -7.87 -3.37 -16.31
N LEU A 335 -7.38 -2.30 -16.95
CA LEU A 335 -6.46 -2.39 -18.10
C LEU A 335 -5.15 -3.09 -17.74
N TYR A 336 -4.61 -2.79 -16.55
CA TYR A 336 -3.37 -3.37 -16.05
C TYR A 336 -3.49 -4.88 -15.83
N ILE A 337 -4.63 -5.35 -15.32
CA ILE A 337 -4.92 -6.79 -15.17
C ILE A 337 -5.16 -7.43 -16.53
N ASP A 338 -6.03 -6.86 -17.37
CA ASP A 338 -6.43 -7.46 -18.65
C ASP A 338 -5.27 -7.52 -19.67
N SER A 339 -4.28 -6.63 -19.55
CA SER A 339 -3.06 -6.64 -20.37
C SER A 339 -1.97 -7.58 -19.86
N LEU A 340 -2.23 -8.35 -18.80
CA LEU A 340 -1.29 -9.25 -18.14
C LEU A 340 -0.08 -8.57 -17.46
N MET A 341 -0.07 -7.25 -17.38
CA MET A 341 0.99 -6.49 -16.69
C MET A 341 0.99 -6.78 -15.19
N PHE A 342 -0.21 -6.98 -14.60
CA PHE A 342 -0.34 -7.39 -13.20
C PHE A 342 0.35 -8.74 -12.93
N GLU A 343 0.11 -9.73 -13.77
CA GLU A 343 0.69 -11.07 -13.63
C GLU A 343 2.22 -11.04 -13.81
N LYS A 344 2.71 -10.29 -14.80
CA LYS A 344 4.15 -10.07 -15.00
C LYS A 344 4.81 -9.47 -13.76
N ASN A 345 4.21 -8.42 -13.20
CA ASN A 345 4.69 -7.77 -11.96
C ASN A 345 4.66 -8.75 -10.78
N ARG A 346 3.55 -9.49 -10.61
CA ARG A 346 3.40 -10.50 -9.56
C ARG A 346 4.51 -11.55 -9.61
N LEU A 347 4.80 -12.09 -10.78
CA LEU A 347 5.86 -13.09 -10.96
C LEU A 347 7.25 -12.52 -10.62
N ALA A 348 7.53 -11.29 -11.04
CA ALA A 348 8.79 -10.62 -10.71
C ALA A 348 8.95 -10.41 -9.19
N LEU A 349 7.88 -9.97 -8.52
CA LEU A 349 7.88 -9.81 -7.06
C LEU A 349 8.04 -11.14 -6.31
N LEU A 350 7.41 -12.22 -6.80
CA LEU A 350 7.59 -13.56 -6.24
C LEU A 350 9.04 -14.03 -6.33
N GLN A 351 9.67 -13.93 -7.50
CA GLN A 351 11.07 -14.30 -7.69
C GLN A 351 11.99 -13.54 -6.74
N LEU A 352 11.82 -12.21 -6.67
CA LEU A 352 12.61 -11.37 -5.79
C LEU A 352 12.46 -11.76 -4.31
N GLN A 353 11.24 -12.08 -3.88
CA GLN A 353 11.00 -12.53 -2.50
C GLN A 353 11.59 -13.89 -2.22
N GLU A 354 11.50 -14.84 -3.14
CA GLU A 354 12.11 -16.17 -3.01
C GLU A 354 13.63 -16.08 -2.92
N GLU A 355 14.26 -15.19 -3.71
CA GLU A 355 15.70 -14.94 -3.62
C GLU A 355 16.10 -14.34 -2.27
N LYS A 356 15.36 -13.31 -1.80
CA LYS A 356 15.59 -12.69 -0.48
C LYS A 356 15.42 -13.73 0.65
N ALA A 357 14.35 -14.51 0.60
CA ALA A 357 14.09 -15.53 1.62
C ALA A 357 15.17 -16.63 1.63
N ARG A 358 15.65 -17.07 0.46
CA ARG A 358 16.74 -18.05 0.36
C ARG A 358 18.06 -17.53 0.96
N LYS A 359 18.42 -16.30 0.63
CA LYS A 359 19.61 -15.65 1.23
C LYS A 359 19.46 -15.53 2.75
N ALA A 360 18.30 -15.06 3.20
CA ALA A 360 18.00 -14.92 4.61
C ALA A 360 18.05 -16.25 5.36
N GLN A 361 17.57 -17.33 4.77
CA GLN A 361 17.61 -18.68 5.35
C GLN A 361 19.08 -19.10 5.60
N ILE A 362 19.94 -18.95 4.61
CA ILE A 362 21.36 -19.30 4.73
C ILE A 362 22.05 -18.50 5.85
N LEU A 363 21.83 -17.17 5.86
CA LEU A 363 22.41 -16.29 6.87
C LEU A 363 21.90 -16.63 8.28
N LEU A 364 20.63 -16.94 8.41
CA LEU A 364 20.00 -17.30 9.68
C LEU A 364 20.55 -18.63 10.23
N GLU A 365 20.73 -19.65 9.38
CA GLU A 365 21.34 -20.93 9.74
C GLU A 365 22.82 -20.75 10.20
N GLN A 366 23.57 -19.89 9.50
CA GLN A 366 24.95 -19.55 9.89
C GLN A 366 25.01 -18.73 11.19
N ALA A 367 23.99 -17.93 11.43
CA ALA A 367 23.93 -17.08 12.61
C ALA A 367 23.79 -17.89 13.90
N GLN A 368 23.12 -19.05 13.93
CA GLN A 368 22.89 -19.90 15.11
C GLN A 368 22.39 -19.08 16.33
N LEU A 369 21.32 -18.31 16.14
CA LEU A 369 20.79 -17.47 17.22
C LEU A 369 20.33 -18.32 18.42
N PRO A 370 20.52 -17.87 19.67
CA PRO A 370 20.09 -18.59 20.87
C PRO A 370 18.60 -18.47 21.16
N LEU A 371 17.79 -18.02 20.20
CA LEU A 371 16.34 -17.85 20.30
C LEU A 371 15.64 -18.39 19.04
N SER A 372 14.37 -18.72 19.18
CA SER A 372 13.54 -19.15 18.05
C SER A 372 13.33 -18.01 17.06
N SER A 373 13.50 -18.29 15.79
CA SER A 373 13.36 -17.31 14.72
C SER A 373 12.67 -17.91 13.51
N TYR A 374 11.87 -17.10 12.81
CA TYR A 374 11.03 -17.57 11.71
C TYR A 374 11.18 -16.62 10.53
N LEU A 375 11.30 -17.16 9.32
CA LEU A 375 11.26 -16.38 8.10
C LEU A 375 9.85 -15.88 7.83
N THR A 376 9.71 -14.60 7.57
CA THR A 376 8.47 -13.97 7.10
C THR A 376 8.64 -13.45 5.67
N LYS A 377 7.62 -12.84 5.07
CA LYS A 377 7.73 -12.28 3.72
C LYS A 377 8.66 -11.05 3.64
N ASP A 378 8.87 -10.34 4.73
CA ASP A 378 9.57 -9.05 4.75
C ASP A 378 10.69 -8.95 5.78
N GLY A 379 11.03 -10.05 6.45
CA GLY A 379 12.10 -10.09 7.45
C GLY A 379 12.16 -11.39 8.24
N ILE A 380 12.92 -11.38 9.32
CA ILE A 380 13.03 -12.47 10.29
C ILE A 380 12.27 -12.09 11.56
N LEU A 381 11.27 -12.87 11.92
CA LEU A 381 10.60 -12.77 13.21
C LEU A 381 11.47 -13.42 14.29
N LEU A 382 11.76 -12.71 15.34
CA LEU A 382 12.49 -13.15 16.52
C LEU A 382 11.49 -13.40 17.65
N ASP A 383 11.53 -14.59 18.25
CA ASP A 383 10.74 -14.92 19.45
C ASP A 383 11.54 -14.56 20.68
N LEU A 384 11.16 -13.47 21.34
CA LEU A 384 11.86 -12.90 22.48
C LEU A 384 11.39 -13.45 23.83
N ARG A 385 10.39 -14.34 23.85
CA ARG A 385 9.78 -14.87 25.10
C ARG A 385 10.76 -15.63 25.98
N SER A 386 11.85 -16.16 25.39
CA SER A 386 12.91 -16.85 26.13
C SER A 386 13.93 -15.91 26.76
N LEU A 387 13.92 -14.63 26.41
CA LEU A 387 14.91 -13.68 26.91
C LEU A 387 14.50 -13.15 28.31
N PRO A 388 15.45 -13.01 29.23
CA PRO A 388 15.16 -12.46 30.55
C PRO A 388 14.82 -10.97 30.52
N SER A 389 15.26 -10.24 29.50
CA SER A 389 14.96 -8.83 29.28
C SER A 389 15.14 -8.44 27.83
N VAL A 390 14.22 -7.64 27.31
CA VAL A 390 14.29 -7.07 25.95
C VAL A 390 14.84 -5.63 25.94
N SER A 391 15.17 -5.08 27.10
CA SER A 391 15.57 -3.65 27.24
C SER A 391 16.80 -3.30 26.38
N ALA A 392 17.81 -4.15 26.35
CA ALA A 392 19.01 -3.95 25.56
C ALA A 392 18.70 -3.88 24.05
N LEU A 393 17.82 -4.78 23.55
CA LEU A 393 17.40 -4.79 22.17
C LEU A 393 16.57 -3.56 21.79
N LYS A 394 15.68 -3.08 22.68
CA LYS A 394 14.89 -1.86 22.44
C LYS A 394 15.73 -0.60 22.27
N HIS A 395 16.86 -0.51 22.97
CA HIS A 395 17.76 0.64 22.92
C HIS A 395 18.95 0.41 21.98
N SER A 396 18.96 -0.70 21.25
CA SER A 396 20.01 -1.02 20.26
C SER A 396 19.88 -0.15 19.01
N SER A 397 20.98 -0.12 18.22
CA SER A 397 20.97 0.49 16.88
C SER A 397 20.41 -0.43 15.79
N LEU A 398 19.88 -1.61 16.16
CA LEU A 398 19.28 -2.55 15.22
C LEU A 398 17.91 -2.03 14.73
N PRO A 399 17.58 -2.21 13.45
CA PRO A 399 16.31 -1.79 12.89
C PRO A 399 15.17 -2.78 13.26
N LEU A 400 14.95 -3.00 14.57
CA LEU A 400 13.95 -3.93 15.07
C LEU A 400 12.59 -3.26 15.16
N ASP A 401 11.58 -3.89 14.54
CA ASP A 401 10.18 -3.54 14.72
C ASP A 401 9.55 -4.43 15.80
N PHE A 402 9.13 -3.84 16.92
CA PHE A 402 8.50 -4.52 18.04
C PHE A 402 6.96 -4.56 17.95
N PHE A 403 6.38 -4.08 16.86
CA PHE A 403 4.94 -4.12 16.59
C PHE A 403 4.07 -3.43 17.65
N GLU A 404 4.56 -2.38 18.29
CA GLU A 404 3.84 -1.73 19.41
C GLU A 404 2.41 -1.33 19.03
N GLN A 405 2.20 -0.85 17.81
CA GLN A 405 0.87 -0.45 17.32
C GLN A 405 -0.05 -1.65 16.99
N SER A 406 0.51 -2.86 16.89
CA SER A 406 -0.26 -4.07 16.58
C SER A 406 -1.01 -4.66 17.78
N TYR A 407 -0.90 -4.04 18.95
CA TYR A 407 -1.59 -4.44 20.16
C TYR A 407 -2.61 -3.39 20.61
N LEU A 408 -3.78 -3.82 21.07
CA LEU A 408 -4.80 -2.96 21.69
C LEU A 408 -4.47 -2.54 23.12
N ALA A 409 -3.72 -3.39 23.81
CA ALA A 409 -3.14 -3.12 25.13
C ALA A 409 -1.64 -2.77 24.99
N SER A 410 -0.96 -2.59 26.13
CA SER A 410 0.50 -2.43 26.12
C SER A 410 1.17 -3.61 25.43
N CYS A 411 2.11 -3.33 24.54
CA CYS A 411 2.86 -4.35 23.83
C CYS A 411 3.68 -5.18 24.83
N PRO A 412 3.53 -6.51 24.84
CA PRO A 412 4.29 -7.38 25.74
C PRO A 412 5.73 -7.63 25.28
N TYR A 413 6.15 -7.08 24.13
CA TYR A 413 7.49 -7.25 23.54
C TYR A 413 7.94 -8.70 23.38
N GLN A 414 7.00 -9.58 23.10
CA GLN A 414 7.26 -11.01 22.92
C GLN A 414 7.93 -11.34 21.59
N TYR A 415 7.80 -10.44 20.63
CA TYR A 415 8.32 -10.61 19.28
C TYR A 415 8.95 -9.32 18.76
N ALA A 416 9.95 -9.47 17.88
CA ALA A 416 10.47 -8.37 17.08
C ALA A 416 10.77 -8.87 15.66
N LYS A 417 10.72 -7.99 14.67
CA LYS A 417 11.08 -8.30 13.30
C LYS A 417 12.35 -7.57 12.90
N LEU A 418 13.29 -8.32 12.35
CA LEU A 418 14.50 -7.83 11.72
C LEU A 418 14.28 -7.81 10.19
N PRO A 419 14.30 -6.65 9.52
CA PRO A 419 14.09 -6.57 8.07
C PRO A 419 15.24 -7.26 7.30
N TYR A 420 15.00 -7.62 6.04
CA TYR A 420 16.02 -8.23 5.17
C TYR A 420 17.11 -7.26 4.72
N ASP A 421 16.92 -5.97 4.88
CA ASP A 421 17.90 -4.96 4.49
C ASP A 421 19.13 -5.04 5.43
N ASN A 422 20.34 -5.09 4.84
CA ASN A 422 21.62 -5.25 5.56
C ASN A 422 21.61 -6.43 6.57
N LEU A 423 20.95 -7.53 6.21
CA LEU A 423 20.66 -8.63 7.13
C LEU A 423 21.90 -9.26 7.76
N GLU A 424 22.99 -9.45 6.98
CA GLU A 424 24.25 -10.04 7.46
C GLU A 424 24.86 -9.23 8.61
N GLU A 425 25.03 -7.94 8.40
CA GLU A 425 25.55 -7.02 9.41
C GLU A 425 24.64 -6.97 10.66
N ASN A 426 23.33 -6.92 10.43
CA ASN A 426 22.36 -6.86 11.50
C ASN A 426 22.31 -8.15 12.33
N LEU A 427 22.49 -9.32 11.72
CA LEU A 427 22.57 -10.60 12.45
C LEU A 427 23.84 -10.69 13.29
N GLU A 428 24.99 -10.19 12.80
CA GLU A 428 26.21 -10.14 13.59
C GLU A 428 26.04 -9.24 14.84
N LYS A 429 25.53 -8.04 14.65
CA LYS A 429 25.20 -7.14 15.76
C LYS A 429 24.21 -7.77 16.75
N LEU A 430 23.18 -8.44 16.25
CA LEU A 430 22.18 -9.09 17.09
C LEU A 430 22.81 -10.16 18.00
N LYS A 431 23.75 -10.96 17.48
CA LYS A 431 24.49 -11.94 18.30
C LYS A 431 25.22 -11.31 19.48
N ASP A 432 25.77 -10.13 19.30
CA ASP A 432 26.49 -9.46 20.38
C ASP A 432 25.54 -8.98 21.50
N TYR A 433 24.32 -8.60 21.15
CA TYR A 433 23.29 -8.26 22.14
C TYR A 433 22.66 -9.49 22.86
N LEU A 434 22.79 -10.67 22.25
CA LEU A 434 22.20 -11.92 22.79
C LEU A 434 23.23 -12.76 23.61
N LYS A 435 24.51 -12.38 23.64
CA LYS A 435 25.55 -12.96 24.51
C LYS A 435 25.36 -12.49 25.94
#